data_7cc0ead685990bf0210dd3df64b71efa
#
_entry.id   7cc0ead685990bf0210dd3df64b71efa
#
_cell.length_a   1.000
_cell.length_b   1.000
_cell.length_c   1.000
_cell.angle_alpha   90.00
_cell.angle_beta   90.00
_cell.angle_gamma   90.00
#
_symmetry.space_group_name_H-M   'P 1'
#
loop_
_entity.id
_entity.type
_entity.pdbx_description
1 polymer ?
#
loop_
_entity_poly.entity_id
_entity_poly.type
_entity_poly.pdbx_seq_one_letter_code
_entity_poly.pdbx_strand_id
1 'polypeptide(L)'
;MQYRKDKRGEDLSLLGYGCMRFTTRGRSIDLDKAEQEILTAYRAGVNYYDTAYIYPGSEVALGQILEKNGIREKVKIATKLPQYMIASRAALDKYFEEQLKRLRTDYIDYYLMHHLTDLHQWQRLKEAGILDWIRDKKEQKAIHQIGFSFHGNTEMFLRILADYDWDFCQIQYNYLDEVSQAGRAGLQAAAARGIPVIIMEPLRGGRLVNALPEKARKAMEKHPNGWSAAEWGLRWLYDQPEVTVVLSGMNSVAMVEENCRIASEAPAESWTRAEFDFIEEIKKEINAKEKVGCTGCRYCMPCPKGVDIPGAFRCWNAMFTEGKHGGRRQYIQSVGLTKEPAFASQCVDCGKCESHCPQNLPIRQLLKEADKALRPLPYKAAVNVARKFMFRKVRG
;
A
#
# COMPACT_ATOMS: atom_id res chain seq x y z
N MET A 1 10.13 -20.09 -8.09
CA MET A 1 9.77 -18.99 -7.14
C MET A 1 11.00 -18.66 -6.32
N GLN A 2 11.32 -17.38 -6.16
CA GLN A 2 12.35 -16.91 -5.22
C GLN A 2 11.72 -16.60 -3.86
N TYR A 3 12.53 -16.67 -2.80
CA TYR A 3 12.08 -16.46 -1.43
C TYR A 3 12.99 -15.47 -0.72
N ARG A 4 12.43 -14.68 0.20
CA ARG A 4 13.18 -13.81 1.12
C ARG A 4 12.76 -14.10 2.56
N LYS A 5 13.68 -13.86 3.49
CA LYS A 5 13.44 -14.16 4.91
C LYS A 5 12.58 -13.09 5.57
N ASP A 6 11.66 -13.53 6.42
CA ASP A 6 10.98 -12.67 7.38
C ASP A 6 11.85 -12.42 8.64
N LYS A 7 11.31 -11.67 9.62
CA LYS A 7 12.02 -11.36 10.88
C LYS A 7 12.33 -12.61 11.73
N ARG A 8 11.63 -13.73 11.51
CA ARG A 8 11.83 -15.01 12.20
C ARG A 8 12.74 -15.97 11.42
N GLY A 9 13.20 -15.59 10.23
CA GLY A 9 14.00 -16.41 9.35
C GLY A 9 13.20 -17.41 8.50
N GLU A 10 11.86 -17.27 8.47
CA GLU A 10 11.00 -18.10 7.62
C GLU A 10 11.01 -17.59 6.17
N ASP A 11 10.89 -18.52 5.22
CA ASP A 11 10.85 -18.18 3.79
C ASP A 11 9.49 -17.65 3.37
N LEU A 12 9.46 -16.44 2.80
CA LEU A 12 8.32 -15.85 2.12
C LEU A 12 8.56 -15.79 0.62
N SER A 13 7.59 -16.21 -0.17
CA SER A 13 7.66 -16.06 -1.63
C SER A 13 7.74 -14.59 -2.01
N LEU A 14 8.64 -14.25 -2.93
CA LEU A 14 8.86 -12.88 -3.40
C LEU A 14 7.58 -12.27 -4.00
N LEU A 15 6.71 -13.10 -4.61
CA LEU A 15 5.36 -12.75 -5.01
C LEU A 15 4.37 -13.20 -3.92
N GLY A 16 3.53 -12.26 -3.44
CA GLY A 16 2.39 -12.55 -2.60
C GLY A 16 1.07 -12.42 -3.37
N TYR A 17 0.09 -13.23 -3.02
CA TYR A 17 -1.25 -13.17 -3.64
C TYR A 17 -2.15 -12.16 -2.89
N GLY A 18 -2.54 -11.07 -3.58
CA GLY A 18 -3.46 -10.07 -3.05
C GLY A 18 -4.93 -10.43 -3.30
N CYS A 19 -5.63 -10.88 -2.27
CA CYS A 19 -7.01 -11.39 -2.34
C CYS A 19 -8.11 -10.31 -2.46
N MET A 20 -7.74 -9.03 -2.59
CA MET A 20 -8.71 -7.94 -2.74
C MET A 20 -9.45 -7.95 -4.09
N ARG A 21 -8.89 -8.58 -5.11
CA ARG A 21 -9.35 -8.45 -6.51
C ARG A 21 -9.87 -9.74 -7.12
N PHE A 22 -10.38 -10.65 -6.31
CA PHE A 22 -11.07 -11.84 -6.83
C PHE A 22 -12.15 -11.47 -7.83
N THR A 23 -12.25 -12.22 -8.91
CA THR A 23 -13.33 -12.07 -9.88
C THR A 23 -14.67 -12.30 -9.21
N THR A 24 -15.66 -11.49 -9.56
CA THR A 24 -17.02 -11.61 -9.01
C THR A 24 -17.99 -12.11 -10.08
N ARG A 25 -18.98 -12.91 -9.65
CA ARG A 25 -20.17 -13.29 -10.40
C ARG A 25 -21.38 -12.62 -9.72
N GLY A 26 -21.86 -11.55 -10.31
CA GLY A 26 -22.84 -10.68 -9.67
C GLY A 26 -22.26 -9.95 -8.46
N ARG A 27 -22.81 -10.19 -7.27
CA ARG A 27 -22.37 -9.57 -5.99
C ARG A 27 -21.42 -10.44 -5.16
N SER A 28 -21.16 -11.68 -5.59
CA SER A 28 -20.35 -12.64 -4.85
C SER A 28 -19.05 -12.95 -5.59
N ILE A 29 -18.03 -13.38 -4.86
CA ILE A 29 -16.79 -13.88 -5.46
C ILE A 29 -17.11 -15.15 -6.26
N ASP A 30 -16.55 -15.28 -7.45
CA ASP A 30 -16.56 -16.50 -8.26
C ASP A 30 -15.55 -17.48 -7.65
N LEU A 31 -16.07 -18.38 -6.77
CA LEU A 31 -15.22 -19.29 -6.00
C LEU A 31 -14.45 -20.27 -6.88
N ASP A 32 -15.04 -20.76 -7.97
CA ASP A 32 -14.38 -21.71 -8.86
C ASP A 32 -13.16 -21.08 -9.52
N LYS A 33 -13.31 -19.83 -9.96
CA LYS A 33 -12.24 -19.06 -10.57
C LYS A 33 -11.16 -18.68 -9.55
N ALA A 34 -11.56 -18.19 -8.37
CA ALA A 34 -10.65 -17.85 -7.29
C ALA A 34 -9.85 -19.09 -6.83
N GLU A 35 -10.48 -20.27 -6.74
CA GLU A 35 -9.82 -21.51 -6.39
C GLU A 35 -8.76 -21.90 -7.43
N GLN A 36 -9.09 -21.83 -8.72
CA GLN A 36 -8.11 -22.11 -9.79
C GLN A 36 -6.89 -21.16 -9.69
N GLU A 37 -7.13 -19.88 -9.50
CA GLU A 37 -6.09 -18.85 -9.38
C GLU A 37 -5.20 -19.10 -8.16
N ILE A 38 -5.80 -19.35 -6.98
CA ILE A 38 -5.07 -19.65 -5.74
C ILE A 38 -4.25 -20.92 -5.85
N LEU A 39 -4.82 -22.00 -6.40
CA LEU A 39 -4.10 -23.28 -6.55
C LEU A 39 -2.98 -23.19 -7.58
N THR A 40 -3.14 -22.42 -8.65
CA THR A 40 -2.07 -22.15 -9.61
C THR A 40 -0.91 -21.41 -8.92
N ALA A 41 -1.21 -20.35 -8.15
CA ALA A 41 -0.20 -19.64 -7.38
C ALA A 41 0.51 -20.54 -6.36
N TYR A 42 -0.25 -21.34 -5.60
CA TYR A 42 0.29 -22.28 -4.62
C TYR A 42 1.24 -23.30 -5.26
N ARG A 43 0.83 -23.92 -6.37
CA ARG A 43 1.66 -24.90 -7.10
C ARG A 43 2.92 -24.26 -7.68
N ALA A 44 2.88 -22.99 -8.02
CA ALA A 44 4.05 -22.22 -8.46
C ALA A 44 4.95 -21.73 -7.31
N GLY A 45 4.60 -22.06 -6.04
CA GLY A 45 5.41 -21.78 -4.85
C GLY A 45 5.05 -20.47 -4.14
N VAL A 46 3.94 -19.80 -4.47
CA VAL A 46 3.44 -18.67 -3.67
C VAL A 46 2.95 -19.19 -2.32
N ASN A 47 3.50 -18.65 -1.24
CA ASN A 47 3.14 -19.02 0.12
C ASN A 47 2.59 -17.88 0.98
N TYR A 48 2.46 -16.66 0.46
CA TYR A 48 1.93 -15.49 1.18
C TYR A 48 0.64 -14.99 0.54
N TYR A 49 -0.48 -15.00 1.30
CA TYR A 49 -1.82 -14.63 0.85
C TYR A 49 -2.36 -13.48 1.69
N ASP A 50 -2.59 -12.31 1.07
CA ASP A 50 -2.99 -11.07 1.74
C ASP A 50 -4.48 -10.78 1.54
N THR A 51 -5.21 -10.68 2.63
CA THR A 51 -6.62 -10.27 2.67
C THR A 51 -6.86 -9.17 3.71
N ALA A 52 -8.12 -8.80 3.98
CA ALA A 52 -8.49 -7.88 5.05
C ALA A 52 -9.98 -8.04 5.41
N TYR A 53 -10.31 -7.73 6.66
CA TYR A 53 -11.69 -7.71 7.17
C TYR A 53 -12.67 -6.96 6.25
N ILE A 54 -12.23 -5.85 5.68
CA ILE A 54 -13.07 -4.96 4.87
C ILE A 54 -13.13 -5.33 3.39
N TYR A 55 -12.43 -6.37 2.94
CA TYR A 55 -12.54 -6.83 1.55
C TYR A 55 -13.77 -7.74 1.43
N PRO A 56 -14.83 -7.32 0.72
CA PRO A 56 -16.10 -8.03 0.74
C PRO A 56 -15.95 -9.49 0.31
N GLY A 57 -16.27 -10.42 1.21
CA GLY A 57 -16.24 -11.86 0.95
C GLY A 57 -14.85 -12.50 0.85
N SER A 58 -13.76 -11.71 0.83
CA SER A 58 -12.40 -12.19 0.55
C SER A 58 -11.90 -13.19 1.60
N GLU A 59 -12.04 -12.87 2.90
CA GLU A 59 -11.64 -13.78 3.98
C GLU A 59 -12.43 -15.11 3.92
N VAL A 60 -13.73 -15.04 3.64
CA VAL A 60 -14.58 -16.23 3.52
C VAL A 60 -14.16 -17.10 2.34
N ALA A 61 -13.93 -16.50 1.16
CA ALA A 61 -13.51 -17.23 -0.03
C ALA A 61 -12.15 -17.88 0.17
N LEU A 62 -11.17 -17.13 0.70
CA LEU A 62 -9.84 -17.66 0.98
C LEU A 62 -9.91 -18.82 1.98
N GLY A 63 -10.61 -18.67 3.10
CA GLY A 63 -10.75 -19.73 4.11
C GLY A 63 -11.40 -21.00 3.54
N GLN A 64 -12.46 -20.87 2.74
CA GLN A 64 -13.12 -22.00 2.09
C GLN A 64 -12.19 -22.74 1.12
N ILE A 65 -11.42 -22.01 0.32
CA ILE A 65 -10.53 -22.60 -0.66
C ILE A 65 -9.36 -23.32 0.03
N LEU A 66 -8.76 -22.72 1.04
CA LEU A 66 -7.62 -23.32 1.75
C LEU A 66 -8.02 -24.58 2.53
N GLU A 67 -9.19 -24.55 3.21
CA GLU A 67 -9.74 -25.70 3.94
C GLU A 67 -10.10 -26.85 2.98
N LYS A 68 -10.87 -26.56 1.92
CA LYS A 68 -11.28 -27.54 0.92
C LYS A 68 -10.10 -28.31 0.31
N ASN A 69 -8.98 -27.63 0.12
CA ASN A 69 -7.79 -28.19 -0.50
C ASN A 69 -6.72 -28.68 0.49
N GLY A 70 -6.95 -28.57 1.80
CA GLY A 70 -6.02 -29.04 2.83
C GLY A 70 -4.65 -28.33 2.80
N ILE A 71 -4.60 -27.04 2.44
CA ILE A 71 -3.34 -26.31 2.29
C ILE A 71 -3.15 -25.17 3.29
N ARG A 72 -4.07 -25.00 4.28
CA ARG A 72 -3.97 -23.90 5.27
C ARG A 72 -2.62 -23.84 5.96
N GLU A 73 -2.09 -24.94 6.42
CA GLU A 73 -0.81 -25.03 7.15
C GLU A 73 0.43 -24.85 6.26
N LYS A 74 0.25 -24.96 4.93
CA LYS A 74 1.32 -24.85 3.94
C LYS A 74 1.52 -23.42 3.43
N VAL A 75 0.64 -22.51 3.83
CA VAL A 75 0.65 -21.10 3.38
C VAL A 75 0.58 -20.15 4.56
N LYS A 76 0.99 -18.92 4.33
CA LYS A 76 0.93 -17.82 5.29
C LYS A 76 -0.23 -16.90 4.95
N ILE A 77 -1.16 -16.71 5.90
CA ILE A 77 -2.27 -15.77 5.76
C ILE A 77 -1.90 -14.44 6.42
N ALA A 78 -2.02 -13.36 5.65
CA ALA A 78 -2.02 -12.01 6.17
C ALA A 78 -3.43 -11.43 6.15
N THR A 79 -3.96 -11.00 7.30
CA THR A 79 -5.19 -10.22 7.36
C THR A 79 -5.07 -9.03 8.30
N LYS A 80 -6.08 -8.13 8.31
CA LYS A 80 -5.91 -6.79 8.86
C LYS A 80 -7.05 -6.41 9.79
N LEU A 81 -6.69 -5.95 11.01
CA LEU A 81 -7.60 -5.35 11.98
C LEU A 81 -8.19 -4.06 11.41
N PRO A 82 -9.53 -3.90 11.31
CA PRO A 82 -10.15 -2.66 10.90
C PRO A 82 -10.03 -1.61 12.03
N GLN A 83 -8.82 -1.07 12.24
CA GLN A 83 -8.43 -0.26 13.41
C GLN A 83 -9.38 0.91 13.69
N TYR A 84 -9.96 1.51 12.65
CA TYR A 84 -10.91 2.61 12.81
C TYR A 84 -12.28 2.16 13.37
N MET A 85 -12.56 0.86 13.39
CA MET A 85 -13.76 0.28 14.03
C MET A 85 -13.52 -0.06 15.51
N ILE A 86 -12.29 -0.06 15.98
CA ILE A 86 -11.93 -0.39 17.35
C ILE A 86 -12.21 0.81 18.27
N ALA A 87 -13.01 0.58 19.30
CA ALA A 87 -13.36 1.58 20.31
C ALA A 87 -13.17 1.08 21.74
N SER A 88 -12.85 -0.20 21.94
CA SER A 88 -12.62 -0.85 23.25
C SER A 88 -11.84 -2.13 23.08
N ARG A 89 -11.32 -2.68 24.19
CA ARG A 89 -10.67 -3.99 24.23
C ARG A 89 -11.57 -5.10 23.67
N ALA A 90 -12.83 -5.15 24.06
CA ALA A 90 -13.77 -6.17 23.58
C ALA A 90 -13.99 -6.13 22.05
N ALA A 91 -13.83 -4.96 21.42
CA ALA A 91 -13.91 -4.86 19.96
C ALA A 91 -12.73 -5.55 19.26
N LEU A 92 -11.54 -5.60 19.89
CA LEU A 92 -10.37 -6.31 19.34
C LEU A 92 -10.69 -7.81 19.21
N ASP A 93 -11.16 -8.44 20.29
CA ASP A 93 -11.51 -9.86 20.27
C ASP A 93 -12.65 -10.14 19.30
N LYS A 94 -13.71 -9.33 19.31
CA LYS A 94 -14.84 -9.48 18.42
C LYS A 94 -14.44 -9.56 16.94
N TYR A 95 -13.60 -8.62 16.47
CA TYR A 95 -13.21 -8.60 15.06
C TYR A 95 -12.21 -9.70 14.74
N PHE A 96 -11.30 -10.02 15.65
CA PHE A 96 -10.34 -11.09 15.47
C PHE A 96 -11.01 -12.48 15.38
N GLU A 97 -11.91 -12.78 16.30
CA GLU A 97 -12.69 -14.04 16.30
C GLU A 97 -13.52 -14.18 15.02
N GLU A 98 -14.14 -13.08 14.57
CA GLU A 98 -14.88 -13.09 13.30
C GLU A 98 -13.96 -13.38 12.11
N GLN A 99 -12.74 -12.85 12.10
CA GLN A 99 -11.74 -13.11 11.06
C GLN A 99 -11.27 -14.57 11.07
N LEU A 100 -10.99 -15.14 12.25
CA LEU A 100 -10.66 -16.58 12.38
C LEU A 100 -11.78 -17.45 11.82
N LYS A 101 -13.05 -17.15 12.19
CA LYS A 101 -14.21 -17.87 11.67
C LYS A 101 -14.34 -17.76 10.15
N ARG A 102 -14.17 -16.56 9.56
CA ARG A 102 -14.23 -16.34 8.12
C ARG A 102 -13.13 -17.11 7.39
N LEU A 103 -11.92 -17.09 7.94
CA LEU A 103 -10.72 -17.74 7.37
C LEU A 103 -10.65 -19.24 7.68
N ARG A 104 -11.58 -19.77 8.52
CA ARG A 104 -11.65 -21.18 8.92
C ARG A 104 -10.32 -21.69 9.49
N THR A 105 -9.76 -20.93 10.43
CA THR A 105 -8.46 -21.19 11.04
C THR A 105 -8.50 -20.69 12.50
N ASP A 106 -7.65 -21.21 13.34
CA ASP A 106 -7.47 -20.83 14.74
C ASP A 106 -6.26 -19.90 14.97
N TYR A 107 -5.50 -19.58 13.91
CA TYR A 107 -4.37 -18.66 13.98
C TYR A 107 -4.19 -17.84 12.70
N ILE A 108 -3.54 -16.67 12.83
CA ILE A 108 -3.14 -15.80 11.73
C ILE A 108 -1.62 -15.68 11.72
N ASP A 109 -1.00 -15.90 10.55
CA ASP A 109 0.45 -15.81 10.42
C ASP A 109 0.94 -14.36 10.49
N TYR A 110 0.27 -13.43 9.78
CA TYR A 110 0.63 -12.01 9.67
C TYR A 110 -0.58 -11.13 9.95
N TYR A 111 -0.62 -10.48 11.10
CA TYR A 111 -1.74 -9.63 11.48
C TYR A 111 -1.37 -8.16 11.45
N LEU A 112 -2.13 -7.33 10.72
CA LEU A 112 -1.79 -5.93 10.48
C LEU A 112 -2.79 -4.97 11.13
N MET A 113 -2.31 -3.86 11.68
CA MET A 113 -3.15 -2.68 11.89
C MET A 113 -3.47 -2.07 10.52
N HIS A 114 -4.76 -2.10 10.13
CA HIS A 114 -5.17 -1.74 8.78
C HIS A 114 -5.16 -0.23 8.55
N HIS A 115 -4.48 0.22 7.49
CA HIS A 115 -4.60 1.58 6.97
C HIS A 115 -4.23 2.66 8.00
N LEU A 116 -3.08 2.52 8.65
CA LEU A 116 -2.55 3.61 9.47
C LEU A 116 -2.09 4.76 8.55
N THR A 117 -2.44 5.98 8.93
CA THR A 117 -2.05 7.21 8.23
C THR A 117 -1.35 8.19 9.16
N ASP A 118 -1.49 7.99 10.48
CA ASP A 118 -1.04 8.92 11.50
C ASP A 118 -0.74 8.17 12.80
N LEU A 119 0.28 8.62 13.54
CA LEU A 119 0.67 8.05 14.84
C LEU A 119 -0.48 8.06 15.86
N HIS A 120 -1.37 9.06 15.79
CA HIS A 120 -2.53 9.13 16.70
C HIS A 120 -3.46 7.92 16.58
N GLN A 121 -3.61 7.33 15.39
CA GLN A 121 -4.42 6.12 15.22
C GLN A 121 -3.82 4.95 15.98
N TRP A 122 -2.49 4.82 15.97
CA TRP A 122 -1.79 3.81 16.73
C TRP A 122 -1.89 4.08 18.24
N GLN A 123 -1.72 5.33 18.69
CA GLN A 123 -1.88 5.70 20.09
C GLN A 123 -3.29 5.41 20.61
N ARG A 124 -4.31 5.70 19.80
CA ARG A 124 -5.70 5.35 20.13
C ARG A 124 -5.92 3.84 20.32
N LEU A 125 -5.24 3.01 19.53
CA LEU A 125 -5.26 1.56 19.74
C LEU A 125 -4.55 1.17 21.04
N LYS A 126 -3.46 1.84 21.42
CA LYS A 126 -2.80 1.63 22.72
C LYS A 126 -3.72 1.98 23.87
N GLU A 127 -4.47 3.08 23.78
CA GLU A 127 -5.50 3.43 24.77
C GLU A 127 -6.62 2.37 24.87
N ALA A 128 -6.93 1.68 23.77
CA ALA A 128 -7.87 0.56 23.74
C ALA A 128 -7.30 -0.77 24.25
N GLY A 129 -6.03 -0.80 24.69
CA GLY A 129 -5.37 -1.97 25.24
C GLY A 129 -4.77 -2.93 24.22
N ILE A 130 -4.42 -2.44 23.01
CA ILE A 130 -3.88 -3.28 21.93
C ILE A 130 -2.55 -3.96 22.31
N LEU A 131 -1.68 -3.33 23.11
CA LEU A 131 -0.36 -3.88 23.43
C LEU A 131 -0.47 -5.19 24.25
N ASP A 132 -1.27 -5.18 25.30
CA ASP A 132 -1.53 -6.38 26.09
C ASP A 132 -2.28 -7.43 25.26
N TRP A 133 -3.20 -6.99 24.42
CA TRP A 133 -3.93 -7.88 23.53
C TRP A 133 -3.01 -8.60 22.54
N ILE A 134 -2.06 -7.90 21.92
CA ILE A 134 -1.07 -8.50 21.01
C ILE A 134 -0.22 -9.53 21.76
N ARG A 135 0.29 -9.18 22.97
CA ARG A 135 1.07 -10.09 23.80
C ARG A 135 0.28 -11.38 24.07
N ASP A 136 -0.95 -11.24 24.57
CA ASP A 136 -1.83 -12.37 24.89
C ASP A 136 -2.09 -13.27 23.68
N LYS A 137 -2.37 -12.67 22.48
CA LYS A 137 -2.60 -13.44 21.25
C LYS A 137 -1.33 -14.11 20.71
N LYS A 138 -0.16 -13.50 20.88
CA LYS A 138 1.13 -14.14 20.53
C LYS A 138 1.45 -15.30 21.49
N GLU A 139 1.24 -15.16 22.80
CA GLU A 139 1.41 -16.23 23.79
C GLU A 139 0.48 -17.42 23.50
N GLN A 140 -0.76 -17.16 23.12
CA GLN A 140 -1.73 -18.16 22.68
C GLN A 140 -1.41 -18.77 21.30
N LYS A 141 -0.38 -18.27 20.59
CA LYS A 141 -0.03 -18.63 19.21
C LYS A 141 -1.16 -18.36 18.20
N ALA A 142 -2.15 -17.54 18.57
CA ALA A 142 -3.24 -17.13 17.69
C ALA A 142 -2.80 -16.07 16.66
N ILE A 143 -1.73 -15.32 16.96
CA ILE A 143 -1.05 -14.41 16.01
C ILE A 143 0.44 -14.74 16.04
N HIS A 144 1.04 -14.98 14.87
CA HIS A 144 2.46 -15.27 14.79
C HIS A 144 3.29 -13.98 14.65
N GLN A 145 2.91 -13.06 13.77
CA GLN A 145 3.61 -11.80 13.52
C GLN A 145 2.64 -10.63 13.47
N ILE A 146 3.07 -9.48 13.99
CA ILE A 146 2.28 -8.26 14.06
C ILE A 146 2.92 -7.15 13.22
N GLY A 147 2.11 -6.48 12.42
CA GLY A 147 2.57 -5.39 11.56
C GLY A 147 1.51 -4.33 11.33
N PHE A 148 1.76 -3.46 10.38
CA PHE A 148 0.80 -2.43 9.98
C PHE A 148 0.86 -2.17 8.48
N SER A 149 -0.28 -1.80 7.89
CA SER A 149 -0.35 -1.22 6.54
C SER A 149 -0.48 0.29 6.63
N PHE A 150 0.24 0.99 5.75
CA PHE A 150 0.42 2.43 5.87
C PHE A 150 0.04 3.21 4.61
N HIS A 151 -0.65 4.36 4.80
CA HIS A 151 -1.07 5.26 3.72
C HIS A 151 -0.88 6.76 4.05
N GLY A 152 -0.16 7.10 5.10
CA GLY A 152 0.16 8.48 5.48
C GLY A 152 1.37 9.05 4.75
N ASN A 153 2.01 10.07 5.32
CA ASN A 153 3.26 10.64 4.80
C ASN A 153 4.50 9.99 5.44
N THR A 154 5.68 10.23 4.87
CA THR A 154 6.95 9.64 5.32
C THR A 154 7.25 9.92 6.79
N GLU A 155 6.98 11.14 7.28
CA GLU A 155 7.23 11.51 8.68
C GLU A 155 6.41 10.65 9.64
N MET A 156 5.11 10.50 9.37
CA MET A 156 4.23 9.67 10.19
C MET A 156 4.61 8.19 10.12
N PHE A 157 5.04 7.71 8.94
CA PHE A 157 5.56 6.35 8.81
C PHE A 157 6.75 6.11 9.74
N LEU A 158 7.75 6.99 9.71
CA LEU A 158 8.95 6.86 10.53
C LEU A 158 8.63 6.91 12.04
N ARG A 159 7.67 7.74 12.44
CA ARG A 159 7.20 7.83 13.83
C ARG A 159 6.49 6.55 14.27
N ILE A 160 5.61 5.97 13.46
CA ILE A 160 4.92 4.70 13.76
C ILE A 160 5.94 3.56 13.80
N LEU A 161 6.87 3.52 12.83
CA LEU A 161 7.93 2.52 12.77
C LEU A 161 8.82 2.52 14.03
N ALA A 162 9.03 3.69 14.62
CA ALA A 162 9.84 3.85 15.83
C ALA A 162 9.10 3.56 17.14
N ASP A 163 7.76 3.59 17.14
CA ASP A 163 6.94 3.56 18.36
C ASP A 163 6.61 2.14 18.86
N TYR A 164 6.94 1.10 18.09
CA TYR A 164 6.73 -0.29 18.47
C TYR A 164 7.75 -1.21 17.80
N ASP A 165 8.02 -2.38 18.39
CA ASP A 165 8.87 -3.42 17.79
C ASP A 165 8.05 -4.28 16.80
N TRP A 166 7.83 -3.72 15.62
CA TRP A 166 7.06 -4.37 14.56
C TRP A 166 7.78 -5.58 13.97
N ASP A 167 7.05 -6.66 13.72
CA ASP A 167 7.61 -7.83 13.03
C ASP A 167 7.72 -7.60 11.52
N PHE A 168 6.87 -6.76 10.93
CA PHE A 168 6.86 -6.39 9.50
C PHE A 168 6.04 -5.13 9.25
N CYS A 169 6.12 -4.56 8.05
CA CYS A 169 5.24 -3.49 7.61
C CYS A 169 4.81 -3.65 6.15
N GLN A 170 3.67 -3.04 5.80
CA GLN A 170 3.14 -3.05 4.43
C GLN A 170 2.99 -1.62 3.92
N ILE A 171 3.63 -1.30 2.80
CA ILE A 171 3.64 0.05 2.21
C ILE A 171 3.26 0.04 0.74
N GLN A 172 2.68 1.13 0.26
CA GLN A 172 2.54 1.39 -1.16
C GLN A 172 3.89 1.83 -1.72
N TYR A 173 4.39 1.13 -2.75
CA TYR A 173 5.64 1.47 -3.40
C TYR A 173 5.70 0.93 -4.82
N ASN A 174 6.20 1.74 -5.76
CA ASN A 174 6.43 1.39 -7.16
C ASN A 174 7.33 2.47 -7.80
N TYR A 175 7.76 2.29 -9.04
CA TYR A 175 8.69 3.20 -9.70
C TYR A 175 8.19 4.65 -9.87
N LEU A 176 6.88 4.93 -9.76
CA LEU A 176 6.35 6.31 -9.73
C LEU A 176 6.19 6.87 -8.32
N ASP A 177 6.03 6.03 -7.30
CA ASP A 177 5.70 6.44 -5.93
C ASP A 177 6.91 6.45 -4.98
N GLU A 178 8.12 6.62 -5.50
CA GLU A 178 9.36 6.57 -4.72
C GLU A 178 9.47 7.62 -3.61
N VAL A 179 8.84 8.77 -3.78
CA VAL A 179 8.82 9.88 -2.79
C VAL A 179 7.45 10.08 -2.17
N SER A 180 6.55 9.10 -2.36
CA SER A 180 5.16 9.14 -1.97
C SER A 180 4.89 8.28 -0.75
N GLN A 181 4.02 8.72 0.16
CA GLN A 181 3.67 8.00 1.40
C GLN A 181 4.91 7.64 2.23
N ALA A 182 5.15 6.35 2.56
CA ALA A 182 6.40 5.91 3.17
C ALA A 182 7.59 6.14 2.22
N GLY A 183 7.41 5.84 0.94
CA GLY A 183 8.38 6.01 -0.12
C GLY A 183 9.68 5.23 0.09
N ARG A 184 10.71 5.55 -0.72
CA ARG A 184 12.05 4.95 -0.60
C ARG A 184 12.66 5.15 0.79
N ALA A 185 12.47 6.33 1.39
CA ALA A 185 13.00 6.61 2.72
C ALA A 185 12.36 5.71 3.80
N GLY A 186 11.07 5.42 3.70
CA GLY A 186 10.38 4.48 4.59
C GLY A 186 10.83 3.04 4.37
N LEU A 187 10.99 2.60 3.12
CA LEU A 187 11.52 1.29 2.76
C LEU A 187 12.91 1.07 3.40
N GLN A 188 13.83 2.00 3.17
CA GLN A 188 15.19 1.93 3.71
C GLN A 188 15.22 1.98 5.24
N ALA A 189 14.38 2.81 5.87
CA ALA A 189 14.31 2.91 7.33
C ALA A 189 13.79 1.62 7.98
N ALA A 190 12.85 0.92 7.35
CA ALA A 190 12.36 -0.38 7.82
C ALA A 190 13.43 -1.47 7.64
N ALA A 191 14.04 -1.55 6.46
CA ALA A 191 15.11 -2.50 6.16
C ALA A 191 16.33 -2.35 7.09
N ALA A 192 16.76 -1.12 7.37
CA ALA A 192 17.85 -0.82 8.30
C ALA A 192 17.58 -1.30 9.74
N ARG A 193 16.32 -1.55 10.09
CA ARG A 193 15.90 -2.14 11.38
C ARG A 193 15.65 -3.65 11.30
N GLY A 194 15.94 -4.29 10.17
CA GLY A 194 15.62 -5.69 9.91
C GLY A 194 14.12 -5.98 9.91
N ILE A 195 13.27 -4.98 9.59
CA ILE A 195 11.83 -5.13 9.50
C ILE A 195 11.46 -5.45 8.04
N PRO A 196 10.93 -6.65 7.75
CA PRO A 196 10.46 -7.05 6.44
C PRO A 196 9.42 -6.10 5.87
N VAL A 197 9.57 -5.74 4.59
CA VAL A 197 8.67 -4.81 3.91
C VAL A 197 7.86 -5.53 2.84
N ILE A 198 6.55 -5.48 3.02
CA ILE A 198 5.57 -6.02 2.07
C ILE A 198 5.08 -4.86 1.19
N ILE A 199 5.16 -5.02 -0.12
CA ILE A 199 4.75 -3.98 -1.06
C ILE A 199 3.31 -4.21 -1.53
N MET A 200 2.47 -3.21 -1.35
CA MET A 200 1.13 -3.14 -1.94
C MET A 200 1.08 -2.11 -3.08
N GLU A 201 0.12 -2.25 -3.98
CA GLU A 201 -0.06 -1.41 -5.18
C GLU A 201 1.20 -1.31 -6.08
N PRO A 202 1.90 -2.43 -6.36
CA PRO A 202 3.14 -2.43 -7.15
C PRO A 202 2.94 -1.86 -8.55
N LEU A 203 1.74 -2.03 -9.11
CA LEU A 203 1.34 -1.57 -10.44
C LEU A 203 0.20 -0.54 -10.38
N ARG A 204 0.04 0.18 -9.26
CA ARG A 204 -1.06 1.14 -9.02
C ARG A 204 -2.43 0.59 -9.42
N GLY A 205 -2.72 -0.65 -8.98
CA GLY A 205 -3.98 -1.31 -9.32
C GLY A 205 -4.13 -1.66 -10.80
N GLY A 206 -3.04 -1.91 -11.51
CA GLY A 206 -2.98 -2.25 -12.93
C GLY A 206 -2.87 -1.01 -13.86
N ARG A 207 -2.79 0.20 -13.32
CA ARG A 207 -2.68 1.42 -14.14
C ARG A 207 -1.34 1.55 -14.84
N LEU A 208 -0.26 1.08 -14.20
CA LEU A 208 1.07 1.02 -14.80
C LEU A 208 1.18 -0.04 -15.92
N VAL A 209 0.09 -0.73 -16.22
CA VAL A 209 -0.03 -1.68 -17.33
C VAL A 209 -1.05 -1.18 -18.33
N ASN A 210 -2.30 -0.91 -17.88
CA ASN A 210 -3.46 -0.69 -18.75
C ASN A 210 -3.70 0.79 -19.08
N ALA A 211 -3.09 1.74 -18.37
CA ALA A 211 -3.33 3.17 -18.53
C ALA A 211 -2.06 3.98 -18.85
N LEU A 212 -1.02 3.32 -19.35
CA LEU A 212 0.19 3.97 -19.82
C LEU A 212 -0.10 4.89 -21.01
N PRO A 213 0.56 6.07 -21.11
CA PRO A 213 0.57 6.85 -22.32
C PRO A 213 1.08 6.01 -23.50
N GLU A 214 0.53 6.25 -24.70
CA GLU A 214 0.87 5.45 -25.88
C GLU A 214 2.38 5.41 -26.17
N LYS A 215 3.06 6.54 -25.96
CA LYS A 215 4.50 6.64 -26.16
C LYS A 215 5.28 5.77 -25.19
N ALA A 216 4.92 5.79 -23.89
CA ALA A 216 5.53 4.93 -22.88
C ALA A 216 5.26 3.44 -23.17
N ARG A 217 4.02 3.08 -23.51
CA ARG A 217 3.64 1.71 -23.89
C ARG A 217 4.45 1.20 -25.08
N LYS A 218 4.50 2.00 -26.17
CA LYS A 218 5.30 1.63 -27.36
C LYS A 218 6.79 1.53 -27.09
N ALA A 219 7.33 2.35 -26.19
CA ALA A 219 8.75 2.25 -25.78
C ALA A 219 9.02 0.94 -25.06
N MET A 220 8.17 0.54 -24.10
CA MET A 220 8.30 -0.75 -23.39
C MET A 220 8.17 -1.94 -24.35
N GLU A 221 7.17 -1.92 -25.27
CA GLU A 221 6.97 -3.01 -26.24
C GLU A 221 8.15 -3.20 -27.21
N LYS A 222 8.89 -2.13 -27.50
CA LYS A 222 10.05 -2.16 -28.43
C LYS A 222 11.38 -2.39 -27.75
N HIS A 223 11.40 -2.42 -26.42
CA HIS A 223 12.64 -2.58 -25.68
C HIS A 223 13.23 -3.99 -25.90
N PRO A 224 14.58 -4.11 -26.11
CA PRO A 224 15.22 -5.40 -26.40
C PRO A 224 14.97 -6.50 -25.36
N ASN A 225 14.71 -6.15 -24.10
CA ASN A 225 14.42 -7.12 -23.04
C ASN A 225 13.11 -7.89 -23.30
N GLY A 226 12.19 -7.35 -24.12
CA GLY A 226 10.90 -7.98 -24.41
C GLY A 226 9.96 -8.09 -23.22
N TRP A 227 10.21 -7.34 -22.13
CA TRP A 227 9.40 -7.39 -20.91
C TRP A 227 8.06 -6.67 -21.07
N SER A 228 6.99 -7.29 -20.53
CA SER A 228 5.70 -6.63 -20.41
C SER A 228 5.77 -5.43 -19.47
N ALA A 229 4.79 -4.51 -19.56
CA ALA A 229 4.72 -3.39 -18.62
C ALA A 229 4.57 -3.86 -17.14
N ALA A 230 3.89 -5.01 -16.93
CA ALA A 230 3.81 -5.64 -15.61
C ALA A 230 5.19 -6.14 -15.17
N GLU A 231 5.92 -6.79 -16.06
CA GLU A 231 7.25 -7.33 -15.80
C GLU A 231 8.25 -6.21 -15.45
N TRP A 232 8.24 -5.08 -16.17
CA TRP A 232 9.05 -3.91 -15.84
C TRP A 232 8.81 -3.42 -14.40
N GLY A 233 7.53 -3.28 -14.01
CA GLY A 233 7.19 -2.80 -12.67
C GLY A 233 7.52 -3.80 -11.56
N LEU A 234 7.32 -5.09 -11.80
CA LEU A 234 7.62 -6.14 -10.82
C LEU A 234 9.14 -6.35 -10.67
N ARG A 235 9.89 -6.44 -11.78
CA ARG A 235 11.36 -6.57 -11.73
C ARG A 235 12.01 -5.37 -11.07
N TRP A 236 11.51 -4.14 -11.28
CA TRP A 236 11.99 -2.96 -10.59
C TRP A 236 11.89 -3.08 -9.06
N LEU A 237 10.83 -3.70 -8.56
CA LEU A 237 10.66 -3.97 -7.12
C LEU A 237 11.53 -5.14 -6.65
N TYR A 238 11.61 -6.21 -7.43
CA TYR A 238 12.38 -7.40 -7.09
C TYR A 238 13.89 -7.15 -7.06
N ASP A 239 14.36 -6.18 -7.84
CA ASP A 239 15.77 -5.78 -7.86
C ASP A 239 16.25 -5.21 -6.51
N GLN A 240 15.33 -4.69 -5.68
CA GLN A 240 15.63 -4.09 -4.38
C GLN A 240 15.65 -5.15 -3.27
N PRO A 241 16.80 -5.43 -2.63
CA PRO A 241 16.90 -6.45 -1.59
C PRO A 241 16.08 -6.13 -0.33
N GLU A 242 15.75 -4.85 -0.10
CA GLU A 242 14.91 -4.39 1.02
C GLU A 242 13.44 -4.80 0.90
N VAL A 243 12.98 -5.13 -0.30
CA VAL A 243 11.60 -5.58 -0.55
C VAL A 243 11.49 -7.06 -0.22
N THR A 244 10.62 -7.44 0.72
CA THR A 244 10.47 -8.86 1.10
C THR A 244 9.42 -9.58 0.27
N VAL A 245 8.23 -9.00 0.13
CA VAL A 245 7.12 -9.57 -0.66
C VAL A 245 6.47 -8.47 -1.50
N VAL A 246 6.12 -8.77 -2.74
CA VAL A 246 5.33 -7.88 -3.61
C VAL A 246 3.94 -8.48 -3.82
N LEU A 247 2.90 -7.77 -3.37
CA LEU A 247 1.51 -8.22 -3.50
C LEU A 247 0.95 -7.92 -4.88
N SER A 248 0.46 -8.93 -5.57
CA SER A 248 -0.27 -8.74 -6.83
C SER A 248 -1.71 -9.27 -6.72
N GLY A 249 -2.67 -8.45 -7.12
CA GLY A 249 -4.09 -8.81 -7.22
C GLY A 249 -4.38 -9.43 -8.59
N MET A 250 -4.02 -10.67 -8.74
CA MET A 250 -4.20 -11.45 -9.97
C MET A 250 -5.63 -11.99 -10.02
N ASN A 251 -6.31 -11.82 -11.14
CA ASN A 251 -7.69 -12.26 -11.33
C ASN A 251 -7.88 -13.08 -12.63
N SER A 252 -6.82 -13.73 -13.07
CA SER A 252 -6.83 -14.77 -14.10
C SER A 252 -5.62 -15.69 -13.93
N VAL A 253 -5.76 -16.94 -14.33
CA VAL A 253 -4.67 -17.94 -14.31
C VAL A 253 -3.45 -17.43 -15.09
N ALA A 254 -3.65 -16.83 -16.27
CA ALA A 254 -2.56 -16.27 -17.07
C ALA A 254 -1.76 -15.18 -16.33
N MET A 255 -2.42 -14.29 -15.57
CA MET A 255 -1.71 -13.31 -14.73
C MET A 255 -0.92 -13.99 -13.61
N VAL A 256 -1.47 -15.05 -13.01
CA VAL A 256 -0.77 -15.81 -11.97
C VAL A 256 0.49 -16.45 -12.53
N GLU A 257 0.38 -17.13 -13.67
CA GLU A 257 1.48 -17.80 -14.34
C GLU A 257 2.59 -16.82 -14.76
N GLU A 258 2.21 -15.68 -15.39
CA GLU A 258 3.15 -14.64 -15.78
C GLU A 258 3.90 -14.07 -14.56
N ASN A 259 3.17 -13.66 -13.51
CA ASN A 259 3.78 -13.05 -12.33
C ASN A 259 4.65 -14.06 -11.55
N CYS A 260 4.25 -15.33 -11.48
CA CYS A 260 5.07 -16.39 -10.88
C CYS A 260 6.35 -16.65 -11.67
N ARG A 261 6.29 -16.65 -13.01
CA ARG A 261 7.48 -16.72 -13.88
C ARG A 261 8.42 -15.58 -13.60
N ILE A 262 7.90 -14.34 -13.61
CA ILE A 262 8.70 -13.13 -13.35
C ILE A 262 9.39 -13.21 -11.97
N ALA A 263 8.64 -13.56 -10.93
CA ALA A 263 9.19 -13.69 -9.57
C ALA A 263 10.20 -14.83 -9.42
N SER A 264 10.18 -15.82 -10.31
CA SER A 264 11.14 -16.91 -10.32
C SER A 264 12.45 -16.53 -11.02
N GLU A 265 12.39 -15.64 -12.02
CA GLU A 265 13.48 -15.29 -12.93
C GLU A 265 14.18 -13.95 -12.61
N ALA A 266 13.60 -13.13 -11.76
CA ALA A 266 14.10 -11.76 -11.47
C ALA A 266 15.00 -11.74 -10.22
N PRO A 267 16.33 -11.87 -10.34
CA PRO A 267 17.24 -11.80 -9.19
C PRO A 267 17.30 -10.34 -8.67
N ALA A 268 17.65 -10.19 -7.39
CA ALA A 268 17.94 -8.88 -6.82
C ALA A 268 19.27 -8.34 -7.37
N GLU A 269 19.42 -7.02 -7.35
CA GLU A 269 20.65 -6.29 -7.75
C GLU A 269 21.16 -6.69 -9.14
N SER A 270 20.23 -7.01 -10.05
CA SER A 270 20.53 -7.49 -11.41
C SER A 270 20.40 -6.41 -12.48
N TRP A 271 19.77 -5.29 -12.13
CA TRP A 271 19.55 -4.20 -13.09
C TRP A 271 20.83 -3.45 -13.39
N THR A 272 21.05 -3.24 -14.67
CA THR A 272 22.12 -2.37 -15.15
C THR A 272 21.68 -0.91 -15.14
N ARG A 273 22.62 0.00 -15.35
CA ARG A 273 22.30 1.43 -15.50
C ARG A 273 21.29 1.68 -16.61
N ALA A 274 21.32 0.89 -17.67
CA ALA A 274 20.43 1.05 -18.82
C ALA A 274 18.95 0.81 -18.47
N GLU A 275 18.62 -0.23 -17.66
CA GLU A 275 17.24 -0.46 -17.21
C GLU A 275 16.74 0.68 -16.30
N PHE A 276 17.58 1.17 -15.39
CA PHE A 276 17.23 2.31 -14.56
C PHE A 276 16.98 3.57 -15.38
N ASP A 277 17.88 3.91 -16.31
CA ASP A 277 17.72 5.08 -17.19
C ASP A 277 16.46 4.95 -18.06
N PHE A 278 16.17 3.76 -18.57
CA PHE A 278 14.93 3.49 -19.31
C PHE A 278 13.68 3.74 -18.48
N ILE A 279 13.61 3.26 -17.26
CA ILE A 279 12.46 3.53 -16.36
C ILE A 279 12.34 5.02 -16.06
N GLU A 280 13.44 5.75 -15.91
CA GLU A 280 13.39 7.22 -15.75
C GLU A 280 12.81 7.92 -17.00
N GLU A 281 13.11 7.44 -18.21
CA GLU A 281 12.46 7.91 -19.42
C GLU A 281 10.95 7.61 -19.43
N ILE A 282 10.56 6.40 -19.07
CA ILE A 282 9.15 6.01 -18.95
C ILE A 282 8.42 6.90 -17.93
N LYS A 283 9.03 7.18 -16.77
CA LYS A 283 8.49 8.11 -15.76
C LYS A 283 8.26 9.50 -16.35
N LYS A 284 9.19 10.03 -17.12
CA LYS A 284 9.04 11.34 -17.81
C LYS A 284 7.85 11.33 -18.77
N GLU A 285 7.69 10.27 -19.55
CA GLU A 285 6.56 10.14 -20.49
C GLU A 285 5.20 10.02 -19.77
N ILE A 286 5.15 9.29 -18.66
CA ILE A 286 3.94 9.19 -17.82
C ILE A 286 3.61 10.55 -17.21
N ASN A 287 4.62 11.25 -16.71
CA ASN A 287 4.48 12.54 -16.03
C ASN A 287 4.34 13.73 -17.01
N ALA A 288 4.51 13.54 -18.30
CA ALA A 288 4.37 14.60 -19.31
C ALA A 288 2.99 15.27 -19.32
N LYS A 289 1.96 14.64 -18.74
CA LYS A 289 0.63 15.19 -18.52
C LYS A 289 0.45 15.86 -17.14
N GLU A 290 1.49 15.93 -16.35
CA GLU A 290 1.42 16.56 -15.05
C GLU A 290 1.08 18.04 -15.12
N LYS A 291 0.22 18.49 -14.22
CA LYS A 291 -0.20 19.90 -14.13
C LYS A 291 0.84 20.78 -13.46
N VAL A 292 1.65 20.19 -12.57
CA VAL A 292 2.65 20.90 -11.76
C VAL A 292 3.96 20.14 -11.77
N GLY A 293 5.05 20.78 -12.19
CA GLY A 293 6.39 20.22 -12.23
C GLY A 293 7.06 20.13 -10.85
N CYS A 294 6.33 19.58 -9.87
CA CYS A 294 6.84 19.39 -8.51
C CYS A 294 7.64 18.09 -8.42
N THR A 295 8.94 18.18 -8.11
CA THR A 295 9.84 17.02 -7.98
C THR A 295 9.75 16.31 -6.62
N GLY A 296 8.94 16.80 -5.69
CA GLY A 296 8.81 16.20 -4.35
C GLY A 296 10.04 16.40 -3.44
N CYS A 297 10.98 17.28 -3.77
CA CYS A 297 12.24 17.53 -3.04
C CYS A 297 12.07 18.00 -1.59
N ARG A 298 10.89 18.49 -1.21
CA ARG A 298 10.49 18.92 0.15
C ARG A 298 11.23 20.15 0.71
N TYR A 299 12.01 20.92 -0.08
CA TYR A 299 12.63 22.15 0.40
C TYR A 299 11.61 23.23 0.85
N CYS A 300 10.38 23.15 0.37
CA CYS A 300 9.25 23.98 0.82
C CYS A 300 8.65 23.55 2.18
N MET A 301 9.19 22.51 2.80
CA MET A 301 8.70 21.95 4.08
C MET A 301 9.71 22.22 5.21
N PRO A 302 9.24 22.33 6.48
CA PRO A 302 7.85 22.28 6.90
C PRO A 302 7.08 23.57 6.59
N CYS A 303 5.82 23.41 6.16
CA CYS A 303 4.92 24.57 6.04
C CYS A 303 4.48 25.05 7.44
N PRO A 304 4.55 26.35 7.78
CA PRO A 304 4.17 26.85 9.11
C PRO A 304 2.68 26.68 9.42
N LYS A 305 1.85 26.36 8.42
CA LYS A 305 0.42 26.04 8.57
C LYS A 305 0.10 24.56 8.32
N GLY A 306 1.11 23.71 8.32
CA GLY A 306 0.93 22.25 8.23
C GLY A 306 0.45 21.76 6.87
N VAL A 307 0.54 22.54 5.78
CA VAL A 307 0.17 22.09 4.44
C VAL A 307 1.19 21.08 3.93
N ASP A 308 0.75 19.89 3.50
CA ASP A 308 1.60 18.97 2.73
C ASP A 308 1.64 19.41 1.26
N ILE A 309 2.53 20.35 0.95
CA ILE A 309 2.66 20.96 -0.37
C ILE A 309 2.99 19.92 -1.45
N PRO A 310 4.05 19.09 -1.29
CA PRO A 310 4.36 18.07 -2.28
C PRO A 310 3.25 17.03 -2.43
N GLY A 311 2.64 16.61 -1.33
CA GLY A 311 1.51 15.67 -1.33
C GLY A 311 0.29 16.21 -2.09
N ALA A 312 -0.05 17.49 -1.92
CA ALA A 312 -1.13 18.14 -2.65
C ALA A 312 -0.85 18.17 -4.17
N PHE A 313 0.35 18.56 -4.58
CA PHE A 313 0.72 18.61 -6.00
C PHE A 313 0.77 17.23 -6.65
N ARG A 314 1.35 16.25 -5.97
CA ARG A 314 1.35 14.86 -6.45
C ARG A 314 -0.07 14.35 -6.68
N CYS A 315 -0.98 14.53 -5.73
CA CYS A 315 -2.36 14.08 -5.87
C CYS A 315 -3.10 14.86 -6.98
N TRP A 316 -2.76 16.13 -7.18
CA TRP A 316 -3.33 16.92 -8.27
C TRP A 316 -2.81 16.44 -9.63
N ASN A 317 -1.51 16.16 -9.76
CA ASN A 317 -0.94 15.56 -10.96
C ASN A 317 -1.57 14.21 -11.26
N ALA A 318 -1.80 13.37 -10.23
CA ALA A 318 -2.49 12.08 -10.38
C ALA A 318 -3.90 12.20 -10.99
N MET A 319 -4.58 13.35 -10.88
CA MET A 319 -5.85 13.56 -11.57
C MET A 319 -5.71 13.57 -13.09
N PHE A 320 -4.56 13.94 -13.62
CA PHE A 320 -4.27 14.02 -15.06
C PHE A 320 -3.61 12.76 -15.59
N THR A 321 -2.82 12.09 -14.76
CA THR A 321 -2.12 10.86 -15.14
C THR A 321 -2.93 9.59 -14.85
N GLU A 322 -3.80 9.62 -13.81
CA GLU A 322 -4.54 8.45 -13.34
C GLU A 322 -6.07 8.64 -13.32
N GLY A 323 -6.52 9.84 -13.64
CA GLY A 323 -7.94 10.21 -13.62
C GLY A 323 -8.39 10.85 -12.31
N LYS A 324 -9.43 11.69 -12.44
CA LYS A 324 -9.92 12.59 -11.37
C LYS A 324 -10.22 11.89 -10.05
N HIS A 325 -10.85 10.71 -10.09
CA HIS A 325 -11.19 9.97 -8.88
C HIS A 325 -9.96 9.38 -8.16
N GLY A 326 -8.95 8.94 -8.92
CA GLY A 326 -7.70 8.42 -8.38
C GLY A 326 -6.95 9.46 -7.54
N GLY A 327 -6.65 10.60 -8.13
CA GLY A 327 -5.96 11.69 -7.45
C GLY A 327 -6.71 12.22 -6.22
N ARG A 328 -8.04 12.36 -6.30
CA ARG A 328 -8.88 12.76 -5.15
C ARG A 328 -8.87 11.73 -4.02
N ARG A 329 -8.96 10.45 -4.34
CA ARG A 329 -8.89 9.37 -3.35
C ARG A 329 -7.54 9.38 -2.64
N GLN A 330 -6.44 9.47 -3.37
CA GLN A 330 -5.11 9.59 -2.80
C GLN A 330 -4.98 10.80 -1.87
N TYR A 331 -5.51 11.95 -2.27
CA TYR A 331 -5.47 13.17 -1.45
C TYR A 331 -6.22 13.02 -0.13
N ILE A 332 -7.40 12.39 -0.17
CA ILE A 332 -8.14 12.07 1.05
C ILE A 332 -7.31 11.16 1.95
N GLN A 333 -6.76 10.09 1.41
CA GLN A 333 -6.02 9.09 2.19
C GLN A 333 -4.73 9.65 2.79
N SER A 334 -3.88 10.30 1.98
CA SER A 334 -2.53 10.70 2.42
C SER A 334 -2.46 12.08 3.10
N VAL A 335 -3.44 12.96 2.84
CA VAL A 335 -3.43 14.34 3.33
C VAL A 335 -4.60 14.63 4.25
N GLY A 336 -5.77 14.04 3.98
CA GLY A 336 -7.02 14.32 4.68
C GLY A 336 -7.31 13.47 5.90
N LEU A 337 -6.93 12.18 5.87
CA LEU A 337 -7.24 11.21 6.92
C LEU A 337 -6.12 11.13 7.99
N THR A 338 -5.64 12.27 8.43
CA THR A 338 -4.72 12.45 9.57
C THR A 338 -5.44 13.19 10.69
N LYS A 339 -4.96 13.12 11.92
CA LYS A 339 -5.55 13.87 13.06
C LYS A 339 -5.58 15.35 12.75
N GLU A 340 -4.49 15.88 12.27
CA GLU A 340 -4.35 17.26 11.77
C GLU A 340 -4.21 17.22 10.25
N PRO A 341 -5.28 17.48 9.50
CA PRO A 341 -5.23 17.39 8.06
C PRO A 341 -4.30 18.45 7.48
N ALA A 342 -3.53 18.08 6.47
CA ALA A 342 -2.52 18.93 5.85
C ALA A 342 -3.01 19.53 4.51
N PHE A 343 -4.26 19.97 4.46
CA PHE A 343 -4.91 20.43 3.22
C PHE A 343 -4.28 21.69 2.63
N ALA A 344 -4.26 21.77 1.30
CA ALA A 344 -3.83 22.94 0.54
C ALA A 344 -4.60 24.22 0.91
N SER A 345 -5.88 24.09 1.33
CA SER A 345 -6.69 25.22 1.80
C SER A 345 -6.23 25.87 3.11
N GLN A 346 -5.30 25.27 3.84
CA GLN A 346 -4.72 25.87 5.04
C GLN A 346 -3.61 26.90 4.71
N CYS A 347 -3.28 27.06 3.44
CA CYS A 347 -2.32 28.06 2.99
C CYS A 347 -2.80 29.48 3.33
N VAL A 348 -1.93 30.26 4.00
CA VAL A 348 -2.17 31.65 4.38
C VAL A 348 -1.37 32.62 3.52
N ASP A 349 -0.94 32.22 2.35
CA ASP A 349 -0.22 33.04 1.37
C ASP A 349 1.09 33.68 1.89
N CYS A 350 1.78 33.09 2.87
CA CYS A 350 2.98 33.70 3.48
C CYS A 350 4.24 33.70 2.57
N GLY A 351 4.25 32.96 1.46
CA GLY A 351 5.32 32.95 0.46
C GLY A 351 6.59 32.19 0.80
N LYS A 352 6.79 31.72 2.05
CA LYS A 352 8.03 31.03 2.48
C LYS A 352 8.40 29.81 1.62
N CYS A 353 7.41 29.07 1.15
CA CYS A 353 7.64 27.87 0.33
C CYS A 353 8.19 28.21 -1.06
N GLU A 354 7.82 29.35 -1.64
CA GLU A 354 8.26 29.76 -2.98
C GLU A 354 9.73 30.16 -2.99
N SER A 355 10.23 30.84 -1.92
CA SER A 355 11.63 31.23 -1.81
C SER A 355 12.60 30.05 -1.69
N HIS A 356 12.09 28.86 -1.33
CA HIS A 356 12.90 27.64 -1.19
C HIS A 356 12.66 26.63 -2.33
N CYS A 357 11.80 26.95 -3.32
CA CYS A 357 11.47 26.03 -4.39
C CYS A 357 12.51 26.05 -5.51
N PRO A 358 13.30 24.98 -5.73
CA PRO A 358 14.30 24.93 -6.80
C PRO A 358 13.67 24.99 -8.20
N GLN A 359 12.35 24.66 -8.29
CA GLN A 359 11.60 24.69 -9.56
C GLN A 359 10.92 26.04 -9.80
N ASN A 360 11.11 27.03 -8.93
CA ASN A 360 10.47 28.36 -9.02
C ASN A 360 8.94 28.30 -9.22
N LEU A 361 8.27 27.33 -8.61
CA LEU A 361 6.83 27.16 -8.73
C LEU A 361 6.06 28.26 -7.99
N PRO A 362 4.99 28.84 -8.57
CA PRO A 362 4.09 29.75 -7.87
C PRO A 362 3.17 28.96 -6.93
N ILE A 363 3.76 28.44 -5.83
CA ILE A 363 3.16 27.43 -4.95
C ILE A 363 1.83 27.89 -4.37
N ARG A 364 1.73 29.14 -3.94
CA ARG A 364 0.51 29.69 -3.34
C ARG A 364 -0.68 29.67 -4.29
N GLN A 365 -0.47 30.08 -5.54
CA GLN A 365 -1.49 30.04 -6.56
C GLN A 365 -1.87 28.59 -6.89
N LEU A 366 -0.88 27.74 -7.12
CA LEU A 366 -1.08 26.33 -7.46
C LEU A 366 -1.80 25.56 -6.34
N LEU A 367 -1.56 25.88 -5.06
CA LEU A 367 -2.28 25.25 -3.95
C LEU A 367 -3.77 25.60 -3.94
N LYS A 368 -4.15 26.83 -4.31
CA LYS A 368 -5.57 27.24 -4.42
C LYS A 368 -6.27 26.47 -5.53
N GLU A 369 -5.62 26.32 -6.68
CA GLU A 369 -6.14 25.56 -7.82
C GLU A 369 -6.24 24.06 -7.45
N ALA A 370 -5.20 23.50 -6.82
CA ALA A 370 -5.17 22.11 -6.37
C ALA A 370 -6.29 21.81 -5.37
N ASP A 371 -6.52 22.66 -4.36
CA ASP A 371 -7.60 22.46 -3.38
C ASP A 371 -8.98 22.44 -4.03
N LYS A 372 -9.23 23.38 -4.96
CA LYS A 372 -10.49 23.43 -5.71
C LYS A 372 -10.72 22.16 -6.53
N ALA A 373 -9.67 21.63 -7.17
CA ALA A 373 -9.76 20.45 -8.00
C ALA A 373 -9.89 19.14 -7.18
N LEU A 374 -9.09 19.02 -6.11
CA LEU A 374 -9.00 17.82 -5.28
C LEU A 374 -10.15 17.67 -4.31
N ARG A 375 -10.72 18.77 -3.81
CA ARG A 375 -11.79 18.76 -2.79
C ARG A 375 -13.06 19.50 -3.22
N PRO A 376 -13.74 19.16 -4.33
CA PRO A 376 -15.08 19.67 -4.62
C PRO A 376 -16.04 19.29 -3.49
N LEU A 377 -17.18 19.98 -3.39
CA LEU A 377 -18.14 19.86 -2.28
C LEU A 377 -18.47 18.42 -1.84
N PRO A 378 -18.76 17.46 -2.73
CA PRO A 378 -19.05 16.08 -2.32
C PRO A 378 -17.87 15.42 -1.59
N TYR A 379 -16.62 15.71 -2.03
CA TYR A 379 -15.42 15.16 -1.40
C TYR A 379 -15.11 15.80 -0.05
N LYS A 380 -15.39 17.12 0.13
CA LYS A 380 -15.28 17.79 1.44
C LYS A 380 -16.21 17.12 2.47
N ALA A 381 -17.45 16.86 2.11
CA ALA A 381 -18.41 16.18 2.97
C ALA A 381 -17.96 14.75 3.34
N ALA A 382 -17.55 13.96 2.35
CA ALA A 382 -17.07 12.60 2.56
C ALA A 382 -15.85 12.53 3.51
N VAL A 383 -14.87 13.42 3.34
CA VAL A 383 -13.71 13.51 4.24
C VAL A 383 -14.13 13.82 5.67
N ASN A 384 -15.03 14.80 5.87
CA ASN A 384 -15.47 15.19 7.20
C ASN A 384 -16.19 14.03 7.93
N VAL A 385 -17.00 13.26 7.22
CA VAL A 385 -17.66 12.05 7.77
C VAL A 385 -16.62 11.00 8.13
N ALA A 386 -15.71 10.67 7.19
CA ALA A 386 -14.67 9.67 7.42
C ALA A 386 -13.79 10.04 8.61
N ARG A 387 -13.39 11.30 8.74
CA ARG A 387 -12.58 11.80 9.87
C ARG A 387 -13.27 11.66 11.21
N LYS A 388 -14.56 12.03 11.30
CA LYS A 388 -15.36 11.84 12.53
C LYS A 388 -15.38 10.37 12.98
N PHE A 389 -15.42 9.45 12.02
CA PHE A 389 -15.41 8.02 12.31
C PHE A 389 -14.03 7.52 12.71
N MET A 390 -12.98 7.91 11.98
CA MET A 390 -11.60 7.41 12.19
C MET A 390 -10.93 7.98 13.44
N PHE A 391 -11.28 9.21 13.86
CA PHE A 391 -10.67 9.90 15.00
C PHE A 391 -11.63 10.07 16.19
N ARG A 392 -12.63 9.18 16.30
CA ARG A 392 -13.50 9.14 17.49
C ARG A 392 -12.70 8.76 18.74
N LYS A 393 -13.09 9.30 19.90
CA LYS A 393 -12.51 8.90 21.19
C LYS A 393 -12.81 7.44 21.49
N VAL A 394 -11.89 6.76 22.17
CA VAL A 394 -12.11 5.44 22.76
C VAL A 394 -13.19 5.58 23.84
N ARG A 395 -14.15 4.67 23.86
CA ARG A 395 -15.12 4.57 24.97
C ARG A 395 -14.47 3.72 26.06
N GLY A 396 -14.31 4.30 27.23
CA GLY A 396 -13.87 3.61 28.43
C GLY A 396 -14.87 2.54 28.88
#